data_510a7724f7f0224b70438aef97e3aa53
#
_entry.id   510a7724f7f0224b70438aef97e3aa53
#
_cell.length_a   1.000
_cell.length_b   1.000
_cell.length_c   1.000
_cell.angle_alpha   90.00
_cell.angle_beta   90.00
_cell.angle_gamma   90.00
#
_symmetry.space_group_name_H-M   'P 1'
#
loop_
_entity.id
_entity.type
_entity.pdbx_description
1 polymer ?
#
loop_
_entity_poly.entity_id
_entity_poly.type
_entity_poly.pdbx_seq_one_letter_code
_entity_poly.pdbx_strand_id
1 'polypeptide(L)'
;AWANEPVSFRAMAWNIWHGGREDGEQIGPQRVVDIIEGNRVDIVAMQETYGSGERISQQLGFHFHPRGTNVSIHSRYPVLEDISVFEEFKCVGALLDLPGNRKLAFYSIWLPYNKEIWEEGTRDVRDLETMKYACDASRKDLEKMWALIQQRLSDPRYAGIPIVIAGDFNSMSHLDYVGPFRDQFDGVVMDWPTSHILTDAGFQDAWRENHPEVNRSADRTWTPRFPKQQQDRIDFIYYRGNQLVTRDAVVIDEHAEKFPSDHAAMMTEFSWVEPKFLPALRLVSYNIKHGLGNDGRLNLKRTASLLKNMHADFIGLQEVDNKVRRSDSVDQTQTLGQALGMHSAFGSFMDYQGGQYGLALLSKYPITKVQEVRLPTGNEPRVALACQVRLPDQNEIMVVNLHFDWVKDDTFRYRQDKELAKYLDTLTLPYVLMGDFNDQPQSRTLDLFLARCVEADKPEQDRFTFPATRPAREIDFIFAGSRDSWKIHFTRVLNGTLTSDHRPVLSVLSLTP
;
A
#
# COMPACT_ATOMS: atom_id res chain seq x y z
N ALA A 1 21.32 19.17 15.37
CA ALA A 1 20.50 18.11 15.95
C ALA A 1 19.29 17.73 15.07
N TRP A 2 19.18 18.25 13.83
CA TRP A 2 18.03 18.02 12.90
C TRP A 2 18.35 17.08 11.74
N ALA A 3 19.50 16.41 11.75
CA ALA A 3 20.03 15.70 10.58
C ALA A 3 19.60 14.23 10.45
N ASN A 4 18.79 13.65 11.35
CA ASN A 4 18.54 12.20 11.39
C ASN A 4 17.07 11.76 11.45
N GLU A 5 16.11 12.67 11.38
CA GLU A 5 14.71 12.23 11.26
C GLU A 5 14.39 11.87 9.80
N PRO A 6 13.67 10.76 9.55
CA PRO A 6 13.22 10.45 8.20
C PRO A 6 12.35 11.60 7.70
N VAL A 7 12.68 12.16 6.54
CA VAL A 7 11.84 13.18 5.92
C VAL A 7 10.55 12.51 5.47
N SER A 8 9.44 12.91 6.07
CA SER A 8 8.10 12.56 5.63
C SER A 8 7.39 13.80 5.08
N PHE A 9 6.49 13.61 4.14
CA PHE A 9 5.60 14.66 3.63
C PHE A 9 4.25 14.06 3.25
N ARG A 10 3.22 14.88 3.30
CA ARG A 10 1.85 14.52 2.91
C ARG A 10 1.49 15.19 1.60
N ALA A 11 1.16 14.37 0.60
CA ALA A 11 0.66 14.82 -0.69
C ALA A 11 -0.85 14.56 -0.78
N MET A 12 -1.58 15.51 -1.37
CA MET A 12 -3.02 15.44 -1.58
C MET A 12 -3.37 15.63 -3.05
N ALA A 13 -4.30 14.84 -3.58
CA ALA A 13 -5.01 15.06 -4.83
C ALA A 13 -6.44 15.51 -4.49
N TRP A 14 -6.88 16.65 -5.03
CA TRP A 14 -8.21 17.15 -4.74
C TRP A 14 -8.79 18.04 -5.84
N ASN A 15 -9.84 17.58 -6.47
CA ASN A 15 -10.74 18.42 -7.24
C ASN A 15 -11.63 19.19 -6.25
N ILE A 16 -11.51 20.52 -6.20
CA ILE A 16 -12.21 21.35 -5.21
C ILE A 16 -13.55 21.89 -5.67
N TRP A 17 -14.01 21.45 -6.85
CA TRP A 17 -15.29 21.83 -7.45
C TRP A 17 -15.51 23.35 -7.58
N HIS A 18 -15.34 23.87 -8.80
CA HIS A 18 -15.54 25.28 -9.13
C HIS A 18 -14.81 26.28 -8.20
N GLY A 19 -13.57 25.97 -7.84
CA GLY A 19 -12.77 26.80 -6.92
C GLY A 19 -13.21 26.68 -5.45
N GLY A 20 -13.96 25.63 -5.11
CA GLY A 20 -14.53 25.45 -3.77
C GLY A 20 -15.68 26.42 -3.45
N ARG A 21 -16.24 27.11 -4.45
CA ARG A 21 -17.17 28.24 -4.23
C ARG A 21 -18.65 27.88 -4.22
N GLU A 22 -19.01 26.62 -4.34
CA GLU A 22 -20.41 26.18 -4.36
C GLU A 22 -21.21 26.56 -3.09
N ASP A 23 -20.53 26.69 -1.97
CA ASP A 23 -21.13 27.15 -0.72
C ASP A 23 -20.86 28.65 -0.43
N GLY A 24 -20.39 29.40 -1.43
CA GLY A 24 -20.13 30.85 -1.38
C GLY A 24 -18.67 31.21 -1.62
N GLU A 25 -18.45 32.40 -2.17
CA GLU A 25 -17.14 32.91 -2.63
C GLU A 25 -16.04 32.89 -1.56
N GLN A 26 -16.40 32.98 -0.29
CA GLN A 26 -15.42 33.01 0.81
C GLN A 26 -15.46 31.75 1.69
N ILE A 27 -16.66 31.26 1.96
CA ILE A 27 -16.87 30.17 2.92
C ILE A 27 -16.29 28.86 2.38
N GLY A 28 -16.57 28.52 1.13
CA GLY A 28 -16.09 27.27 0.54
C GLY A 28 -14.57 27.21 0.44
N PRO A 29 -13.88 28.21 -0.14
CA PRO A 29 -12.41 28.23 -0.15
C PRO A 29 -11.78 28.21 1.24
N GLN A 30 -12.42 28.81 2.27
CA GLN A 30 -11.95 28.70 3.64
C GLN A 30 -12.01 27.26 4.15
N ARG A 31 -13.10 26.54 3.88
CA ARG A 31 -13.22 25.12 4.24
C ARG A 31 -12.18 24.24 3.54
N VAL A 32 -11.80 24.58 2.30
CA VAL A 32 -10.68 23.93 1.60
C VAL A 32 -9.37 24.14 2.39
N VAL A 33 -9.10 25.37 2.84
CA VAL A 33 -7.93 25.67 3.69
C VAL A 33 -7.99 24.88 4.99
N ASP A 34 -9.13 24.87 5.69
CA ASP A 34 -9.31 24.18 6.97
C ASP A 34 -9.00 22.67 6.85
N ILE A 35 -9.42 22.03 5.75
CA ILE A 35 -9.15 20.62 5.48
C ILE A 35 -7.66 20.38 5.23
N ILE A 36 -7.01 21.21 4.42
CA ILE A 36 -5.59 21.08 4.10
C ILE A 36 -4.73 21.27 5.36
N GLU A 37 -5.00 22.31 6.16
CA GLU A 37 -4.29 22.57 7.42
C GLU A 37 -4.55 21.49 8.47
N GLY A 38 -5.83 21.12 8.68
CA GLY A 38 -6.22 20.13 9.67
C GLY A 38 -5.58 18.77 9.44
N ASN A 39 -5.32 18.42 8.18
CA ASN A 39 -4.63 17.18 7.78
C ASN A 39 -3.12 17.36 7.63
N ARG A 40 -2.56 18.53 7.91
CA ARG A 40 -1.13 18.83 7.84
C ARG A 40 -0.52 18.45 6.48
N VAL A 41 -1.21 18.81 5.41
CA VAL A 41 -0.77 18.53 4.04
C VAL A 41 0.42 19.44 3.69
N ASP A 42 1.38 18.92 2.94
CA ASP A 42 2.57 19.65 2.51
C ASP A 42 2.52 20.04 1.03
N ILE A 43 1.88 19.19 0.20
CA ILE A 43 1.79 19.39 -1.26
C ILE A 43 0.39 19.00 -1.71
N VAL A 44 -0.27 19.88 -2.48
CA VAL A 44 -1.61 19.61 -3.05
C VAL A 44 -1.55 19.69 -4.57
N ALA A 45 -1.98 18.62 -5.23
CA ALA A 45 -2.42 18.62 -6.62
C ALA A 45 -3.90 19.00 -6.64
N MET A 46 -4.19 20.21 -7.07
CA MET A 46 -5.56 20.77 -7.03
C MET A 46 -6.12 20.87 -8.44
N GLN A 47 -7.35 20.44 -8.62
CA GLN A 47 -8.12 20.57 -9.85
C GLN A 47 -9.35 21.47 -9.60
N GLU A 48 -9.89 22.03 -10.67
CA GLU A 48 -10.96 23.02 -10.65
C GLU A 48 -10.66 24.23 -9.76
N THR A 49 -9.42 24.68 -9.81
CA THR A 49 -8.92 25.80 -8.99
C THR A 49 -9.67 27.10 -9.29
N TYR A 50 -9.99 27.39 -10.55
CA TYR A 50 -10.85 28.46 -11.10
C TYR A 50 -10.79 29.80 -10.36
N GLY A 51 -9.57 30.30 -10.12
CA GLY A 51 -9.33 31.61 -9.52
C GLY A 51 -9.25 31.66 -7.99
N SER A 52 -9.54 30.56 -7.28
CA SER A 52 -9.41 30.50 -5.82
C SER A 52 -8.00 30.15 -5.32
N GLY A 53 -7.16 29.60 -6.20
CA GLY A 53 -5.88 28.97 -5.82
C GLY A 53 -4.88 29.92 -5.16
N GLU A 54 -4.73 31.15 -5.68
CA GLU A 54 -3.81 32.13 -5.11
C GLU A 54 -4.19 32.48 -3.65
N ARG A 55 -5.46 32.74 -3.42
CA ARG A 55 -6.00 33.03 -2.09
C ARG A 55 -5.79 31.85 -1.13
N ILE A 56 -6.08 30.60 -1.58
CA ILE A 56 -5.87 29.39 -0.79
C ILE A 56 -4.39 29.26 -0.42
N SER A 57 -3.47 29.40 -1.38
CA SER A 57 -2.03 29.34 -1.11
C SER A 57 -1.56 30.43 -0.16
N GLN A 58 -2.05 31.67 -0.29
CA GLN A 58 -1.71 32.78 0.61
C GLN A 58 -2.12 32.47 2.05
N GLN A 59 -3.32 31.93 2.26
CA GLN A 59 -3.80 31.56 3.59
C GLN A 59 -2.98 30.41 4.21
N LEU A 60 -2.59 29.42 3.39
CA LEU A 60 -1.76 28.30 3.82
C LEU A 60 -0.27 28.66 3.99
N GLY A 61 0.18 29.80 3.46
CA GLY A 61 1.61 30.14 3.37
C GLY A 61 2.37 29.24 2.40
N PHE A 62 1.72 28.73 1.34
CA PHE A 62 2.28 27.83 0.36
C PHE A 62 2.75 28.55 -0.90
N HIS A 63 3.72 27.96 -1.60
CA HIS A 63 4.06 28.34 -2.96
C HIS A 63 2.93 27.94 -3.90
N PHE A 64 2.47 28.86 -4.73
CA PHE A 64 1.43 28.65 -5.73
C PHE A 64 2.01 28.48 -7.11
N HIS A 65 1.76 27.33 -7.75
CA HIS A 65 2.23 27.04 -9.10
C HIS A 65 1.07 26.59 -9.97
N PRO A 66 0.32 27.56 -10.58
CA PRO A 66 -0.81 27.30 -11.45
C PRO A 66 -0.40 27.09 -12.90
N ARG A 67 -1.27 26.43 -13.67
CA ARG A 67 -1.20 26.42 -15.13
C ARG A 67 -2.62 26.47 -15.73
N GLY A 68 -2.86 27.44 -16.60
CA GLY A 68 -4.23 27.75 -17.05
C GLY A 68 -5.12 28.14 -15.88
N THR A 69 -6.38 27.72 -15.92
CA THR A 69 -7.38 28.04 -14.89
C THR A 69 -7.78 26.86 -14.00
N ASN A 70 -7.52 25.63 -14.46
CA ASN A 70 -8.04 24.42 -13.85
C ASN A 70 -7.08 23.76 -12.87
N VAL A 71 -5.84 23.51 -13.28
CA VAL A 71 -4.87 22.74 -12.49
C VAL A 71 -3.83 23.61 -11.82
N SER A 72 -3.49 23.27 -10.58
CA SER A 72 -2.45 23.97 -9.82
C SER A 72 -1.75 23.02 -8.84
N ILE A 73 -0.55 23.42 -8.43
CA ILE A 73 0.21 22.80 -7.35
C ILE A 73 0.36 23.83 -6.23
N HIS A 74 0.01 23.46 -5.02
CA HIS A 74 0.20 24.24 -3.80
C HIS A 74 1.20 23.49 -2.93
N SER A 75 2.33 24.10 -2.59
CA SER A 75 3.42 23.41 -1.91
C SER A 75 4.02 24.24 -0.79
N ARG A 76 4.25 23.58 0.36
CA ARG A 76 5.08 24.13 1.42
C ARG A 76 6.54 24.30 0.97
N TYR A 77 6.95 23.55 -0.03
CA TYR A 77 8.31 23.50 -0.54
C TYR A 77 8.47 24.37 -1.79
N PRO A 78 9.65 25.03 -1.98
CA PRO A 78 9.89 25.87 -3.14
C PRO A 78 9.80 25.10 -4.47
N VAL A 79 9.29 25.79 -5.49
CA VAL A 79 9.34 25.34 -6.88
C VAL A 79 10.67 25.75 -7.48
N LEU A 80 11.51 24.78 -7.85
CA LEU A 80 12.80 25.00 -8.50
C LEU A 80 12.66 25.25 -10.00
N GLU A 81 11.70 24.56 -10.63
CA GLU A 81 11.54 24.57 -12.08
C GLU A 81 10.09 24.21 -12.45
N ASP A 82 9.56 24.87 -13.46
CA ASP A 82 8.36 24.46 -14.17
C ASP A 82 8.70 23.31 -15.13
N ILE A 83 8.14 22.15 -14.87
CA ILE A 83 8.29 20.95 -15.70
C ILE A 83 6.98 20.54 -16.37
N SER A 84 6.03 21.48 -16.49
CA SER A 84 4.73 21.27 -17.10
C SER A 84 4.83 20.81 -18.55
N VAL A 85 3.92 19.94 -18.95
CA VAL A 85 3.79 19.42 -20.33
C VAL A 85 2.31 19.35 -20.71
N PHE A 86 2.02 18.96 -21.95
CA PHE A 86 0.68 18.76 -22.47
C PHE A 86 -0.15 20.06 -22.47
N GLU A 87 -1.48 19.95 -22.36
CA GLU A 87 -2.42 21.06 -22.36
C GLU A 87 -2.45 21.76 -20.98
N GLU A 88 -2.43 23.08 -20.97
CA GLU A 88 -2.38 23.88 -19.74
C GLU A 88 -3.61 23.74 -18.84
N PHE A 89 -4.76 23.38 -19.40
CA PHE A 89 -5.97 23.08 -18.63
C PHE A 89 -5.90 21.71 -17.91
N LYS A 90 -5.02 20.81 -18.35
CA LYS A 90 -5.04 19.39 -17.93
C LYS A 90 -3.81 18.94 -17.15
N CYS A 91 -2.70 19.66 -17.24
CA CYS A 91 -1.46 19.21 -16.61
C CYS A 91 -0.59 20.39 -16.19
N VAL A 92 -0.18 20.41 -14.93
CA VAL A 92 0.88 21.27 -14.41
C VAL A 92 1.91 20.41 -13.68
N GLY A 93 3.20 20.74 -13.84
CA GLY A 93 4.29 20.02 -13.22
C GLY A 93 5.32 20.95 -12.58
N ALA A 94 5.80 20.59 -11.41
CA ALA A 94 6.81 21.32 -10.68
C ALA A 94 7.94 20.39 -10.21
N LEU A 95 9.18 20.84 -10.34
CA LEU A 95 10.30 20.27 -9.61
C LEU A 95 10.37 20.95 -8.25
N LEU A 96 10.11 20.22 -7.19
CA LEU A 96 10.06 20.72 -5.82
C LEU A 96 11.38 20.46 -5.09
N ASP A 97 11.76 21.40 -4.19
CA ASP A 97 12.94 21.31 -3.32
C ASP A 97 12.53 20.94 -1.89
N LEU A 98 12.59 19.66 -1.57
CA LEU A 98 12.28 19.16 -0.24
C LEU A 98 13.49 19.31 0.70
N PRO A 99 13.28 19.35 2.04
CA PRO A 99 14.37 19.49 3.00
C PRO A 99 15.52 18.50 2.79
N GLY A 100 16.76 18.97 2.94
CA GLY A 100 17.96 18.13 2.77
C GLY A 100 18.38 17.94 1.32
N ASN A 101 18.09 18.91 0.44
CA ASN A 101 18.44 18.89 -0.98
C ASN A 101 17.85 17.69 -1.75
N ARG A 102 16.60 17.33 -1.41
CA ARG A 102 15.85 16.27 -2.08
C ARG A 102 14.91 16.87 -3.11
N LYS A 103 14.95 16.33 -4.32
CA LYS A 103 14.13 16.81 -5.43
C LYS A 103 12.97 15.85 -5.70
N LEU A 104 11.79 16.40 -5.96
CA LEU A 104 10.59 15.65 -6.30
C LEU A 104 9.97 16.24 -7.57
N ALA A 105 9.77 15.43 -8.61
CA ALA A 105 8.95 15.80 -9.75
C ALA A 105 7.48 15.53 -9.40
N PHE A 106 6.68 16.59 -9.31
CA PHE A 106 5.29 16.51 -8.89
C PHE A 106 4.35 17.06 -9.96
N TYR A 107 3.32 16.30 -10.32
CA TYR A 107 2.33 16.67 -11.34
C TYR A 107 0.93 16.68 -10.76
N SER A 108 0.17 17.75 -11.08
CA SER A 108 -1.28 17.83 -10.88
C SER A 108 -1.96 17.70 -12.22
N ILE A 109 -2.89 16.74 -12.34
CA ILE A 109 -3.57 16.44 -13.61
C ILE A 109 -5.09 16.41 -13.44
N TRP A 110 -5.78 16.71 -14.54
CA TRP A 110 -7.21 16.52 -14.73
C TRP A 110 -7.45 15.87 -16.10
N LEU A 111 -8.22 14.80 -16.12
CA LEU A 111 -8.52 14.07 -17.35
C LEU A 111 -10.01 14.17 -17.72
N PRO A 112 -10.36 14.26 -19.01
CA PRO A 112 -11.75 14.29 -19.45
C PRO A 112 -12.38 12.90 -19.46
N TYR A 113 -13.71 12.85 -19.60
CA TYR A 113 -14.48 11.65 -19.92
C TYR A 113 -15.37 11.87 -21.15
N ASN A 114 -15.78 10.79 -21.84
CA ASN A 114 -16.61 10.88 -23.04
C ASN A 114 -18.10 10.88 -22.73
N LYS A 115 -18.50 10.24 -21.65
CA LYS A 115 -19.90 10.04 -21.29
C LYS A 115 -20.06 9.99 -19.78
N GLU A 116 -21.11 10.62 -19.29
CA GLU A 116 -21.55 10.53 -17.90
C GLU A 116 -22.03 9.11 -17.58
N ILE A 117 -21.48 8.52 -16.50
CA ILE A 117 -21.82 7.18 -16.01
C ILE A 117 -21.98 7.13 -14.48
N TRP A 118 -21.93 8.26 -13.80
CA TRP A 118 -22.04 8.34 -12.35
C TRP A 118 -23.40 8.83 -11.87
N GLU A 119 -24.12 9.62 -12.66
CA GLU A 119 -25.49 10.02 -12.34
C GLU A 119 -26.43 8.82 -12.26
N GLU A 120 -27.50 8.95 -11.47
CA GLU A 120 -28.50 7.90 -11.30
C GLU A 120 -29.14 7.52 -12.65
N GLY A 121 -29.09 6.24 -13.01
CA GLY A 121 -29.66 5.71 -14.24
C GLY A 121 -28.82 5.86 -15.52
N THR A 122 -27.61 6.47 -15.43
CA THR A 122 -26.74 6.62 -16.62
C THR A 122 -25.84 5.42 -16.88
N ARG A 123 -25.61 4.57 -15.87
CA ARG A 123 -24.77 3.37 -15.97
C ARG A 123 -25.58 2.11 -16.21
N ASP A 124 -25.34 1.41 -17.31
CA ASP A 124 -25.74 0.00 -17.47
C ASP A 124 -24.51 -0.91 -17.24
N VAL A 125 -24.49 -1.58 -16.10
CA VAL A 125 -23.38 -2.48 -15.72
C VAL A 125 -23.22 -3.68 -16.65
N ARG A 126 -24.19 -3.98 -17.50
CA ARG A 126 -24.15 -5.05 -18.50
C ARG A 126 -23.51 -4.59 -19.81
N ASP A 127 -23.44 -3.29 -20.06
CA ASP A 127 -22.85 -2.69 -21.24
C ASP A 127 -21.40 -2.23 -20.95
N LEU A 128 -20.49 -3.20 -20.88
CA LEU A 128 -19.07 -2.96 -20.59
C LEU A 128 -18.39 -2.09 -21.66
N GLU A 129 -18.83 -2.14 -22.92
CA GLU A 129 -18.24 -1.34 -23.98
C GLU A 129 -18.60 0.14 -23.83
N THR A 130 -19.83 0.46 -23.48
CA THR A 130 -20.21 1.84 -23.15
C THR A 130 -19.48 2.34 -21.90
N MET A 131 -19.28 1.51 -20.89
CA MET A 131 -18.51 1.89 -19.70
C MET A 131 -17.05 2.18 -20.04
N LYS A 132 -16.39 1.35 -20.86
CA LYS A 132 -15.03 1.62 -21.35
C LYS A 132 -14.96 2.90 -22.18
N TYR A 133 -15.91 3.08 -23.10
CA TYR A 133 -15.98 4.29 -23.92
C TYR A 133 -16.11 5.55 -23.07
N ALA A 134 -16.87 5.52 -21.99
CA ALA A 134 -17.03 6.66 -21.11
C ALA A 134 -15.67 7.20 -20.60
N CYS A 135 -14.73 6.31 -20.32
CA CYS A 135 -13.39 6.66 -19.82
C CYS A 135 -12.30 6.67 -20.90
N ASP A 136 -12.62 6.54 -22.19
CA ASP A 136 -11.61 6.46 -23.26
C ASP A 136 -10.89 7.80 -23.52
N ALA A 137 -11.56 8.94 -23.25
CA ALA A 137 -10.91 10.24 -23.35
C ALA A 137 -9.80 10.40 -22.30
N SER A 138 -10.03 9.95 -21.07
CA SER A 138 -9.02 9.98 -20.02
C SER A 138 -7.81 9.10 -20.38
N ARG A 139 -8.05 7.91 -20.93
CA ARG A 139 -6.99 7.02 -21.41
C ARG A 139 -6.13 7.69 -22.48
N LYS A 140 -6.76 8.24 -23.52
CA LYS A 140 -6.06 8.88 -24.66
C LYS A 140 -5.22 10.07 -24.23
N ASP A 141 -5.74 10.88 -23.32
CA ASP A 141 -5.03 12.06 -22.84
C ASP A 141 -3.88 11.66 -21.90
N LEU A 142 -4.09 10.66 -21.03
CA LEU A 142 -3.02 10.18 -20.17
C LEU A 142 -1.87 9.51 -20.94
N GLU A 143 -2.16 8.76 -22.00
CA GLU A 143 -1.12 8.19 -22.88
C GLU A 143 -0.21 9.27 -23.48
N LYS A 144 -0.81 10.34 -24.03
CA LYS A 144 -0.06 11.46 -24.60
C LYS A 144 0.70 12.25 -23.51
N MET A 145 0.03 12.52 -22.41
CA MET A 145 0.60 13.25 -21.28
C MET A 145 1.80 12.51 -20.71
N TRP A 146 1.67 11.19 -20.48
CA TRP A 146 2.77 10.37 -19.98
C TRP A 146 3.95 10.33 -20.94
N ALA A 147 3.72 10.22 -22.23
CA ALA A 147 4.80 10.27 -23.23
C ALA A 147 5.58 11.60 -23.16
N LEU A 148 4.89 12.72 -22.98
CA LEU A 148 5.52 14.04 -22.85
C LEU A 148 6.24 14.20 -21.50
N ILE A 149 5.69 13.67 -20.40
CA ILE A 149 6.37 13.64 -19.09
C ILE A 149 7.68 12.83 -19.20
N GLN A 150 7.63 11.64 -19.82
CA GLN A 150 8.82 10.82 -20.06
C GLN A 150 9.88 11.58 -20.88
N GLN A 151 9.47 12.24 -21.97
CA GLN A 151 10.36 13.06 -22.78
C GLN A 151 10.96 14.19 -21.97
N ARG A 152 10.17 14.93 -21.19
CA ARG A 152 10.62 16.04 -20.33
C ARG A 152 11.65 15.57 -19.30
N LEU A 153 11.41 14.42 -18.65
CA LEU A 153 12.25 13.87 -17.59
C LEU A 153 13.38 12.96 -18.11
N SER A 154 13.55 12.84 -19.43
CA SER A 154 14.67 12.07 -20.03
C SER A 154 16.02 12.77 -19.94
N ASP A 155 16.05 14.07 -19.67
CA ASP A 155 17.28 14.81 -19.43
C ASP A 155 18.03 14.23 -18.21
N PRO A 156 19.34 13.94 -18.32
CA PRO A 156 20.13 13.36 -17.23
C PRO A 156 20.05 14.09 -15.88
N ARG A 157 19.76 15.41 -15.87
CA ARG A 157 19.59 16.18 -14.63
C ARG A 157 18.40 15.73 -13.77
N TYR A 158 17.43 15.00 -14.33
CA TYR A 158 16.32 14.41 -13.60
C TYR A 158 16.53 12.93 -13.25
N ALA A 159 17.68 12.35 -13.61
CA ALA A 159 17.97 10.95 -13.34
C ALA A 159 17.85 10.62 -11.85
N GLY A 160 17.06 9.59 -11.54
CA GLY A 160 16.84 9.13 -10.15
C GLY A 160 15.93 10.02 -9.30
N ILE A 161 15.37 11.10 -9.85
CA ILE A 161 14.37 11.91 -9.15
C ILE A 161 13.05 11.14 -9.11
N PRO A 162 12.43 10.93 -7.94
CA PRO A 162 11.12 10.31 -7.84
C PRO A 162 10.03 11.20 -8.45
N ILE A 163 8.97 10.55 -8.93
CA ILE A 163 7.86 11.20 -9.63
C ILE A 163 6.57 10.88 -8.90
N VAL A 164 5.75 11.90 -8.66
CA VAL A 164 4.36 11.77 -8.21
C VAL A 164 3.44 12.38 -9.27
N ILE A 165 2.41 11.64 -9.68
CA ILE A 165 1.33 12.10 -10.55
C ILE A 165 0.03 11.94 -9.77
N ALA A 166 -0.63 13.07 -9.51
CA ALA A 166 -1.80 13.10 -8.65
C ALA A 166 -2.92 13.94 -9.28
N GLY A 167 -4.18 13.56 -9.09
CA GLY A 167 -5.30 14.35 -9.59
C GLY A 167 -6.56 13.55 -9.86
N ASP A 168 -7.47 14.19 -10.61
CA ASP A 168 -8.73 13.65 -11.07
C ASP A 168 -8.54 12.96 -12.44
N PHE A 169 -8.68 11.65 -12.43
CA PHE A 169 -8.50 10.83 -13.63
C PHE A 169 -9.80 10.62 -14.42
N ASN A 170 -10.95 10.92 -13.82
CA ASN A 170 -12.27 10.67 -14.40
C ASN A 170 -12.38 9.26 -15.04
N SER A 171 -11.76 8.29 -14.38
CA SER A 171 -11.73 6.88 -14.75
C SER A 171 -11.44 6.04 -13.52
N MET A 172 -12.02 4.85 -13.46
CA MET A 172 -11.76 3.89 -12.39
C MET A 172 -10.45 3.13 -12.61
N SER A 173 -10.06 2.31 -11.62
CA SER A 173 -8.84 1.51 -11.68
C SER A 173 -9.13 0.03 -11.93
N HIS A 174 -8.28 -0.61 -12.76
CA HIS A 174 -8.28 -2.07 -12.95
C HIS A 174 -7.97 -2.83 -11.65
N LEU A 175 -7.39 -2.16 -10.63
CA LEU A 175 -7.12 -2.75 -9.31
C LEU A 175 -8.35 -2.80 -8.41
N ASP A 176 -9.43 -2.10 -8.77
CA ASP A 176 -10.66 -2.02 -8.00
C ASP A 176 -11.70 -3.03 -8.47
N TYR A 177 -11.96 -3.10 -9.78
CA TYR A 177 -12.99 -3.93 -10.41
C TYR A 177 -12.54 -5.37 -10.67
N VAL A 178 -11.97 -6.01 -9.67
CA VAL A 178 -11.37 -7.34 -9.81
C VAL A 178 -12.33 -8.46 -9.44
N GLY A 179 -12.19 -9.62 -10.11
CA GLY A 179 -13.08 -10.77 -9.97
C GLY A 179 -13.40 -11.22 -8.54
N PRO A 180 -12.40 -11.30 -7.62
CA PRO A 180 -12.64 -11.70 -6.23
C PRO A 180 -13.57 -10.79 -5.43
N PHE A 181 -13.77 -9.53 -5.85
CA PHE A 181 -14.58 -8.52 -5.17
C PHE A 181 -15.77 -8.03 -6.01
N ARG A 182 -16.06 -8.70 -7.13
CA ARG A 182 -17.10 -8.29 -8.09
C ARG A 182 -18.49 -8.05 -7.45
N ASP A 183 -18.81 -8.77 -6.35
CA ASP A 183 -20.09 -8.62 -5.67
C ASP A 183 -20.29 -7.20 -5.09
N GLN A 184 -19.19 -6.45 -4.89
CA GLN A 184 -19.22 -5.05 -4.46
C GLN A 184 -19.48 -4.08 -5.62
N PHE A 185 -19.36 -4.54 -6.88
CA PHE A 185 -19.47 -3.74 -8.10
C PHE A 185 -20.58 -4.28 -9.02
N ASP A 186 -21.71 -4.69 -8.47
CA ASP A 186 -22.88 -5.18 -9.19
C ASP A 186 -22.57 -6.38 -10.13
N GLY A 187 -21.57 -7.18 -9.77
CA GLY A 187 -21.09 -8.33 -10.55
C GLY A 187 -20.08 -7.95 -11.64
N VAL A 188 -19.76 -6.68 -11.81
CA VAL A 188 -18.82 -6.19 -12.85
C VAL A 188 -17.39 -6.56 -12.50
N VAL A 189 -16.66 -7.05 -13.52
CA VAL A 189 -15.20 -7.16 -13.55
C VAL A 189 -14.74 -6.36 -14.75
N MET A 190 -13.89 -5.35 -14.53
CA MET A 190 -13.48 -4.45 -15.59
C MET A 190 -11.98 -4.16 -15.52
N ASP A 191 -11.31 -4.47 -16.59
CA ASP A 191 -9.91 -4.12 -16.80
C ASP A 191 -9.82 -2.69 -17.36
N TRP A 192 -9.88 -1.69 -16.46
CA TRP A 192 -9.90 -0.28 -16.82
C TRP A 192 -8.57 0.15 -17.44
N PRO A 193 -8.54 0.57 -18.73
CA PRO A 193 -7.27 0.76 -19.43
C PRO A 193 -6.49 1.98 -18.98
N THR A 194 -7.15 3.02 -18.44
CA THR A 194 -6.49 4.27 -18.02
C THR A 194 -5.45 4.03 -16.94
N SER A 195 -5.79 3.23 -15.92
CA SER A 195 -4.89 2.96 -14.80
C SER A 195 -3.69 2.08 -15.17
N HIS A 196 -3.77 1.27 -16.24
CA HIS A 196 -2.64 0.49 -16.74
C HIS A 196 -1.48 1.36 -17.23
N ILE A 197 -1.76 2.54 -17.80
CA ILE A 197 -0.73 3.40 -18.39
C ILE A 197 0.39 3.71 -17.39
N LEU A 198 0.02 4.06 -16.16
CA LEU A 198 1.00 4.37 -15.13
C LEU A 198 1.53 3.13 -14.42
N THR A 199 0.68 2.13 -14.12
CA THR A 199 1.16 0.90 -13.46
C THR A 199 2.11 0.10 -14.34
N ASP A 200 1.87 0.00 -15.64
CA ASP A 200 2.78 -0.64 -16.60
C ASP A 200 4.09 0.16 -16.78
N ALA A 201 4.05 1.46 -16.52
CA ALA A 201 5.23 2.32 -16.47
C ALA A 201 5.99 2.25 -15.12
N GLY A 202 5.58 1.35 -14.22
CA GLY A 202 6.24 1.11 -12.93
C GLY A 202 5.81 2.06 -11.81
N PHE A 203 4.71 2.80 -11.98
CA PHE A 203 4.09 3.55 -10.89
C PHE A 203 3.29 2.63 -9.98
N GLN A 204 3.23 2.99 -8.70
CA GLN A 204 2.41 2.36 -7.70
C GLN A 204 1.21 3.25 -7.37
N ASP A 205 0.05 2.63 -7.19
CA ASP A 205 -1.17 3.28 -6.69
C ASP A 205 -1.06 3.38 -5.18
N ALA A 206 -0.83 4.57 -4.66
CA ALA A 206 -0.58 4.81 -3.25
C ALA A 206 -1.76 4.39 -2.35
N TRP A 207 -3.00 4.53 -2.82
CA TRP A 207 -4.18 4.06 -2.09
C TRP A 207 -4.18 2.54 -1.99
N ARG A 208 -4.09 1.85 -3.14
CA ARG A 208 -4.23 0.39 -3.19
C ARG A 208 -3.10 -0.34 -2.48
N GLU A 209 -1.91 0.23 -2.45
CA GLU A 209 -0.79 -0.28 -1.66
C GLU A 209 -1.06 -0.24 -0.16
N ASN A 210 -1.75 0.80 0.32
CA ASN A 210 -2.09 0.99 1.73
C ASN A 210 -3.41 0.34 2.12
N HIS A 211 -4.31 0.11 1.15
CA HIS A 211 -5.61 -0.57 1.29
C HIS A 211 -5.67 -1.74 0.31
N PRO A 212 -4.92 -2.83 0.55
CA PRO A 212 -4.75 -3.90 -0.42
C PRO A 212 -6.01 -4.73 -0.66
N GLU A 213 -6.93 -4.78 0.30
CA GLU A 213 -8.26 -5.37 0.13
C GLU A 213 -9.24 -4.34 -0.44
N VAL A 214 -9.92 -4.70 -1.52
CA VAL A 214 -10.92 -3.83 -2.13
C VAL A 214 -12.13 -3.69 -1.23
N ASN A 215 -12.50 -2.44 -0.95
CA ASN A 215 -13.69 -2.09 -0.18
C ASN A 215 -14.36 -0.86 -0.81
N ARG A 216 -15.33 -1.08 -1.70
CA ARG A 216 -15.99 -0.01 -2.45
C ARG A 216 -16.53 1.13 -1.58
N SER A 217 -17.02 0.82 -0.38
CA SER A 217 -17.56 1.85 0.51
C SER A 217 -16.51 2.79 1.09
N ALA A 218 -15.26 2.32 1.22
CA ALA A 218 -14.10 3.10 1.67
C ALA A 218 -13.26 3.62 0.48
N ASP A 219 -13.24 2.88 -0.64
CA ASP A 219 -12.43 3.16 -1.82
C ASP A 219 -13.15 4.12 -2.78
N ARG A 220 -13.66 5.25 -2.27
CA ARG A 220 -14.41 6.19 -3.11
C ARG A 220 -13.88 7.61 -2.94
N THR A 221 -13.77 8.31 -4.04
CA THR A 221 -13.52 9.76 -4.07
C THR A 221 -14.67 10.53 -4.70
N TRP A 222 -15.39 9.93 -5.62
CA TRP A 222 -16.67 10.38 -6.13
C TRP A 222 -17.80 9.62 -5.43
N THR A 223 -18.76 10.16 -4.69
CA THR A 223 -18.90 11.59 -4.40
C THR A 223 -19.49 11.79 -2.99
N PRO A 224 -18.87 12.61 -2.12
CA PRO A 224 -19.40 12.86 -0.79
C PRO A 224 -20.68 13.72 -0.79
N ARG A 225 -20.91 14.51 -1.85
CA ARG A 225 -22.04 15.45 -1.95
C ARG A 225 -23.31 14.81 -2.52
N PHE A 226 -23.19 13.76 -3.34
CA PHE A 226 -24.31 13.17 -4.07
C PHE A 226 -24.42 11.66 -3.78
N PRO A 227 -24.94 11.26 -2.59
CA PRO A 227 -24.92 9.86 -2.15
C PRO A 227 -25.78 8.90 -2.99
N LYS A 228 -26.65 9.43 -3.87
CA LYS A 228 -27.45 8.62 -4.80
C LYS A 228 -26.73 8.29 -6.10
N GLN A 229 -25.66 9.02 -6.42
CA GLN A 229 -24.85 8.75 -7.59
C GLN A 229 -23.99 7.50 -7.37
N GLN A 230 -23.45 6.94 -8.46
CA GLN A 230 -22.50 5.83 -8.39
C GLN A 230 -21.25 6.31 -7.65
N GLN A 231 -20.81 5.49 -6.70
CA GLN A 231 -19.67 5.82 -5.85
C GLN A 231 -18.45 5.06 -6.36
N ASP A 232 -17.44 5.78 -6.84
CA ASP A 232 -16.20 5.22 -7.37
C ASP A 232 -14.98 6.00 -6.90
N ARG A 233 -13.82 5.37 -7.01
CA ARG A 233 -12.52 6.03 -6.87
C ARG A 233 -12.06 6.48 -8.25
N ILE A 234 -11.99 7.79 -8.46
CA ILE A 234 -11.57 8.42 -9.70
C ILE A 234 -10.44 9.44 -9.52
N ASP A 235 -10.09 9.75 -8.27
CA ASP A 235 -8.93 10.56 -7.92
C ASP A 235 -7.82 9.66 -7.40
N PHE A 236 -6.58 9.90 -7.81
CA PHE A 236 -5.45 9.04 -7.54
C PHE A 236 -4.19 9.82 -7.19
N ILE A 237 -3.31 9.14 -6.44
CA ILE A 237 -1.91 9.50 -6.26
C ILE A 237 -1.08 8.30 -6.71
N TYR A 238 -0.42 8.43 -7.86
CA TYR A 238 0.55 7.47 -8.37
C TYR A 238 1.96 7.97 -8.11
N TYR A 239 2.87 7.08 -7.73
CA TYR A 239 4.25 7.44 -7.50
C TYR A 239 5.23 6.42 -8.06
N ARG A 240 6.43 6.87 -8.40
CA ARG A 240 7.55 6.04 -8.86
C ARG A 240 8.87 6.60 -8.37
N GLY A 241 9.74 5.74 -7.83
CA GLY A 241 11.08 6.08 -7.35
C GLY A 241 11.41 5.30 -6.08
N ASN A 242 12.60 4.71 -6.04
CA ASN A 242 13.03 3.85 -4.93
C ASN A 242 13.22 4.60 -3.60
N GLN A 243 13.31 5.94 -3.66
CA GLN A 243 13.44 6.78 -2.48
C GLN A 243 12.11 7.04 -1.77
N LEU A 244 10.98 6.80 -2.45
CA LEU A 244 9.65 7.00 -1.86
C LEU A 244 9.06 5.69 -1.39
N VAL A 245 8.52 5.71 -0.19
CA VAL A 245 7.68 4.65 0.36
C VAL A 245 6.45 5.29 1.01
N THR A 246 5.29 4.69 0.81
CA THR A 246 4.04 5.17 1.40
C THR A 246 3.91 4.64 2.82
N ARG A 247 3.58 5.53 3.76
CA ARG A 247 3.30 5.16 5.16
C ARG A 247 1.82 4.98 5.42
N ASP A 248 1.01 5.83 4.79
CA ASP A 248 -0.43 5.83 4.94
C ASP A 248 -1.11 6.49 3.75
N ALA A 249 -2.39 6.14 3.51
CA ALA A 249 -3.26 6.81 2.56
C ALA A 249 -4.66 6.92 3.15
N VAL A 250 -5.28 8.08 3.03
CA VAL A 250 -6.62 8.35 3.55
C VAL A 250 -7.48 9.08 2.53
N VAL A 251 -8.77 8.79 2.52
CA VAL A 251 -9.80 9.58 1.85
C VAL A 251 -10.41 10.52 2.89
N ILE A 252 -10.49 11.80 2.55
CA ILE A 252 -11.06 12.85 3.39
C ILE A 252 -12.32 13.35 2.70
N ASP A 253 -13.47 13.12 3.31
CA ASP A 253 -14.80 13.44 2.77
C ASP A 253 -15.71 14.15 3.79
N GLU A 254 -15.14 14.59 4.92
CA GLU A 254 -15.84 15.25 6.00
C GLU A 254 -15.27 16.63 6.33
N HIS A 255 -16.13 17.54 6.75
CA HIS A 255 -15.82 18.83 7.35
C HIS A 255 -16.83 19.12 8.47
N ALA A 256 -16.40 19.81 9.52
CA ALA A 256 -17.23 20.07 10.72
C ALA A 256 -18.60 20.72 10.41
N GLU A 257 -18.68 21.54 9.36
CA GLU A 257 -19.93 22.16 8.92
C GLU A 257 -20.49 21.45 7.68
N LYS A 258 -19.77 21.53 6.55
CA LYS A 258 -20.17 20.95 5.27
C LYS A 258 -18.95 20.78 4.39
N PHE A 259 -18.77 19.61 3.81
CA PHE A 259 -17.65 19.34 2.89
C PHE A 259 -17.77 20.20 1.62
N PRO A 260 -16.71 20.93 1.19
CA PRO A 260 -16.84 21.98 0.18
C PRO A 260 -16.85 21.48 -1.27
N SER A 261 -16.49 20.22 -1.54
CA SER A 261 -16.38 19.67 -2.88
C SER A 261 -17.32 18.48 -3.10
N ASP A 262 -17.60 18.16 -4.36
CA ASP A 262 -18.23 16.92 -4.80
C ASP A 262 -17.24 15.75 -4.93
N HIS A 263 -15.93 16.03 -4.94
CA HIS A 263 -14.89 15.02 -4.80
C HIS A 263 -14.33 14.99 -3.38
N ALA A 264 -14.13 13.80 -2.81
CA ALA A 264 -13.32 13.62 -1.63
C ALA A 264 -11.84 13.85 -1.95
N ALA A 265 -11.07 14.31 -0.95
CA ALA A 265 -9.63 14.44 -1.12
C ALA A 265 -8.93 13.11 -0.87
N MET A 266 -7.99 12.74 -1.74
CA MET A 266 -7.08 11.62 -1.54
C MET A 266 -5.78 12.15 -0.95
N MET A 267 -5.34 11.66 0.21
CA MET A 267 -4.07 12.04 0.81
C MET A 267 -3.19 10.83 1.04
N THR A 268 -1.89 10.98 0.80
CA THR A 268 -0.87 9.96 1.06
C THR A 268 0.28 10.56 1.86
N GLU A 269 0.69 9.86 2.92
CA GLU A 269 1.92 10.17 3.65
C GLU A 269 3.07 9.35 3.06
N PHE A 270 4.11 10.05 2.60
CA PHE A 270 5.34 9.48 2.09
C PHE A 270 6.48 9.59 3.11
N SER A 271 7.37 8.60 3.12
CA SER A 271 8.69 8.70 3.73
C SER A 271 9.75 8.66 2.65
N TRP A 272 10.81 9.46 2.87
CA TRP A 272 12.00 9.45 2.02
C TRP A 272 13.04 8.47 2.57
N VAL A 273 13.44 7.51 1.75
CA VAL A 273 14.53 6.58 2.05
C VAL A 273 15.84 7.15 1.50
N GLU A 274 16.83 7.33 2.36
CA GLU A 274 18.13 7.84 1.94
C GLU A 274 18.84 6.85 1.01
N PRO A 275 19.59 7.33 -0.01
CA PRO A 275 20.25 6.46 -0.98
C PRO A 275 21.15 5.38 -0.37
N LYS A 276 21.79 5.65 0.76
CA LYS A 276 22.63 4.68 1.48
C LYS A 276 21.85 3.49 2.08
N PHE A 277 20.54 3.60 2.20
CA PHE A 277 19.64 2.57 2.70
C PHE A 277 18.82 1.88 1.59
N LEU A 278 19.19 2.08 0.32
CA LEU A 278 18.53 1.38 -0.79
C LEU A 278 19.24 0.06 -1.10
N PRO A 279 18.51 -0.99 -1.50
CA PRO A 279 17.06 -1.02 -1.60
C PRO A 279 16.37 -1.13 -0.23
N ALA A 280 15.24 -0.47 -0.08
CA ALA A 280 14.34 -0.71 1.04
C ALA A 280 13.51 -1.96 0.74
N LEU A 281 13.53 -2.93 1.63
CA LEU A 281 12.84 -4.22 1.50
C LEU A 281 11.47 -4.14 2.16
N ARG A 282 10.45 -4.60 1.46
CA ARG A 282 9.07 -4.67 1.96
C ARG A 282 8.76 -6.10 2.39
N LEU A 283 8.47 -6.29 3.67
CA LEU A 283 8.15 -7.58 4.27
C LEU A 283 6.69 -7.60 4.70
N VAL A 284 6.02 -8.73 4.45
CA VAL A 284 4.65 -8.98 4.90
C VAL A 284 4.61 -10.28 5.69
N SER A 285 4.01 -10.24 6.88
CA SER A 285 3.59 -11.42 7.63
C SER A 285 2.07 -11.52 7.60
N TYR A 286 1.53 -12.66 7.20
CA TYR A 286 0.08 -12.82 7.09
C TYR A 286 -0.38 -14.26 7.30
N ASN A 287 -1.17 -14.49 8.35
CA ASN A 287 -1.92 -15.73 8.53
C ASN A 287 -3.13 -15.71 7.59
N ILE A 288 -3.14 -16.59 6.58
CA ILE A 288 -4.16 -16.61 5.52
C ILE A 288 -5.33 -17.56 5.79
N LYS A 289 -5.31 -18.26 6.93
CA LYS A 289 -6.38 -19.24 7.27
C LYS A 289 -6.73 -20.15 6.09
N HIS A 290 -5.71 -20.74 5.48
CA HIS A 290 -5.83 -21.60 4.27
C HIS A 290 -6.73 -21.01 3.15
N GLY A 291 -6.83 -19.68 3.03
CA GLY A 291 -7.66 -18.98 2.05
C GLY A 291 -9.13 -18.87 2.40
N LEU A 292 -9.52 -19.21 3.65
CA LEU A 292 -10.90 -19.08 4.14
C LEU A 292 -11.16 -17.68 4.68
N GLY A 293 -12.03 -16.94 4.01
CA GLY A 293 -12.40 -15.59 4.42
C GLY A 293 -13.42 -15.55 5.57
N ASN A 294 -13.58 -14.36 6.14
CA ASN A 294 -14.58 -14.09 7.19
C ASN A 294 -16.03 -14.20 6.70
N ASP A 295 -16.25 -14.27 5.40
CA ASP A 295 -17.53 -14.60 4.76
C ASP A 295 -17.79 -16.12 4.67
N GLY A 296 -16.91 -16.94 5.22
CA GLY A 296 -16.99 -18.40 5.17
C GLY A 296 -16.69 -19.00 3.79
N ARG A 297 -16.18 -18.21 2.84
CA ARG A 297 -15.84 -18.69 1.49
C ARG A 297 -14.33 -18.94 1.33
N LEU A 298 -13.98 -20.09 0.80
CA LEU A 298 -12.62 -20.39 0.38
C LEU A 298 -12.33 -19.61 -0.93
N ASN A 299 -11.38 -18.70 -0.91
CA ASN A 299 -11.06 -17.86 -2.07
C ASN A 299 -9.58 -17.45 -2.14
N LEU A 300 -8.75 -18.37 -2.62
CA LEU A 300 -7.30 -18.11 -2.75
C LEU A 300 -6.97 -17.00 -3.76
N LYS A 301 -7.84 -16.77 -4.76
CA LYS A 301 -7.68 -15.64 -5.70
C LYS A 301 -7.82 -14.29 -5.01
N ARG A 302 -8.68 -14.21 -3.98
CA ARG A 302 -8.82 -13.01 -3.15
C ARG A 302 -7.55 -12.77 -2.33
N THR A 303 -6.99 -13.80 -1.73
CA THR A 303 -5.70 -13.75 -1.04
C THR A 303 -4.59 -13.29 -2.00
N ALA A 304 -4.52 -13.86 -3.20
CA ALA A 304 -3.53 -13.46 -4.21
C ALA A 304 -3.68 -11.98 -4.63
N SER A 305 -4.92 -11.50 -4.84
CA SER A 305 -5.20 -10.10 -5.19
C SER A 305 -4.73 -9.14 -4.08
N LEU A 306 -5.05 -9.45 -2.83
CA LEU A 306 -4.62 -8.66 -1.68
C LEU A 306 -3.08 -8.63 -1.56
N LEU A 307 -2.42 -9.78 -1.64
CA LEU A 307 -0.95 -9.86 -1.56
C LEU A 307 -0.25 -9.11 -2.70
N LYS A 308 -0.80 -9.16 -3.92
CA LYS A 308 -0.26 -8.46 -5.08
C LYS A 308 -0.22 -6.94 -4.86
N ASN A 309 -1.27 -6.38 -4.28
CA ASN A 309 -1.39 -4.94 -4.01
C ASN A 309 -0.39 -4.43 -2.97
N MET A 310 0.19 -5.29 -2.13
CA MET A 310 1.18 -4.89 -1.11
C MET A 310 2.57 -4.67 -1.68
N HIS A 311 2.86 -5.09 -2.91
CA HIS A 311 4.17 -4.97 -3.56
C HIS A 311 5.34 -5.44 -2.69
N ALA A 312 5.14 -6.53 -1.93
CA ALA A 312 6.14 -7.05 -1.01
C ALA A 312 7.32 -7.73 -1.72
N ASP A 313 8.52 -7.60 -1.14
CA ASP A 313 9.70 -8.36 -1.56
C ASP A 313 9.72 -9.75 -0.91
N PHE A 314 9.19 -9.86 0.32
CA PHE A 314 9.06 -11.12 1.07
C PHE A 314 7.69 -11.21 1.73
N ILE A 315 7.07 -12.40 1.65
CA ILE A 315 5.78 -12.68 2.27
C ILE A 315 5.89 -13.98 3.05
N GLY A 316 5.82 -13.89 4.37
CA GLY A 316 5.67 -15.05 5.27
C GLY A 316 4.19 -15.34 5.49
N LEU A 317 3.74 -16.51 5.06
CA LEU A 317 2.37 -16.95 5.19
C LEU A 317 2.25 -18.06 6.23
N GLN A 318 1.24 -17.95 7.09
CA GLN A 318 0.89 -18.96 8.08
C GLN A 318 -0.46 -19.60 7.71
N GLU A 319 -0.68 -20.81 8.22
CA GLU A 319 -1.86 -21.64 7.94
C GLU A 319 -2.04 -21.94 6.44
N VAL A 320 -0.99 -22.40 5.80
CA VAL A 320 -0.97 -22.73 4.38
C VAL A 320 -1.22 -24.23 4.18
N ASP A 321 -2.14 -24.56 3.29
CA ASP A 321 -2.42 -25.94 2.88
C ASP A 321 -1.68 -26.30 1.58
N ASN A 322 -1.06 -27.46 1.59
CA ASN A 322 -0.50 -28.11 0.42
C ASN A 322 -1.32 -29.38 0.10
N LYS A 323 -2.19 -29.31 -0.89
CA LYS A 323 -3.06 -30.42 -1.35
C LYS A 323 -4.01 -30.98 -0.28
N VAL A 324 -4.40 -30.18 0.69
CA VAL A 324 -5.35 -30.57 1.74
C VAL A 324 -6.78 -30.51 1.20
N ARG A 325 -7.62 -31.50 1.57
CA ARG A 325 -9.01 -31.60 1.07
C ARG A 325 -9.86 -30.39 1.40
N ARG A 326 -9.74 -29.81 2.59
CA ARG A 326 -10.55 -28.64 3.00
C ARG A 326 -10.34 -27.41 2.12
N SER A 327 -9.23 -27.36 1.39
CA SER A 327 -8.84 -26.28 0.49
C SER A 327 -8.73 -26.75 -0.97
N ASP A 328 -9.67 -27.59 -1.40
CA ASP A 328 -9.82 -28.12 -2.77
C ASP A 328 -8.59 -28.86 -3.29
N SER A 329 -7.75 -29.41 -2.41
CA SER A 329 -6.50 -30.13 -2.73
C SER A 329 -5.52 -29.31 -3.58
N VAL A 330 -5.53 -27.98 -3.42
CA VAL A 330 -4.63 -27.06 -4.10
C VAL A 330 -3.30 -26.95 -3.35
N ASP A 331 -2.20 -26.89 -4.09
CA ASP A 331 -0.92 -26.42 -3.57
C ASP A 331 -0.96 -24.88 -3.49
N GLN A 332 -1.30 -24.37 -2.31
CA GLN A 332 -1.49 -22.93 -2.10
C GLN A 332 -0.18 -22.15 -2.25
N THR A 333 0.94 -22.71 -1.82
CA THR A 333 2.27 -22.10 -1.94
C THR A 333 2.64 -21.87 -3.39
N GLN A 334 2.54 -22.91 -4.21
CA GLN A 334 2.84 -22.82 -5.63
C GLN A 334 1.86 -21.89 -6.35
N THR A 335 0.57 -21.98 -6.05
CA THR A 335 -0.47 -21.17 -6.68
C THR A 335 -0.26 -19.68 -6.40
N LEU A 336 0.01 -19.31 -5.15
CA LEU A 336 0.29 -17.92 -4.78
C LEU A 336 1.62 -17.42 -5.36
N GLY A 337 2.68 -18.22 -5.31
CA GLY A 337 3.96 -17.90 -5.92
C GLY A 337 3.84 -17.61 -7.41
N GLN A 338 3.11 -18.43 -8.15
CA GLN A 338 2.85 -18.24 -9.60
C GLN A 338 2.00 -16.98 -9.86
N ALA A 339 0.94 -16.76 -9.07
CA ALA A 339 0.05 -15.61 -9.23
C ALA A 339 0.76 -14.28 -8.99
N LEU A 340 1.78 -14.26 -8.11
CA LEU A 340 2.57 -13.07 -7.79
C LEU A 340 3.88 -12.98 -8.59
N GLY A 341 4.26 -14.00 -9.34
CA GLY A 341 5.56 -14.06 -10.00
C GLY A 341 6.74 -14.15 -9.03
N MET A 342 6.56 -14.83 -7.88
CA MET A 342 7.55 -14.93 -6.81
C MET A 342 8.09 -16.37 -6.67
N HIS A 343 9.35 -16.50 -6.24
CA HIS A 343 9.89 -17.76 -5.74
C HIS A 343 9.15 -18.17 -4.47
N SER A 344 8.99 -19.48 -4.25
CA SER A 344 8.22 -19.96 -3.11
C SER A 344 8.88 -21.18 -2.43
N ALA A 345 8.71 -21.27 -1.12
CA ALA A 345 9.11 -22.41 -0.31
C ALA A 345 7.98 -22.76 0.67
N PHE A 346 7.80 -24.05 0.92
CA PHE A 346 6.82 -24.60 1.87
C PHE A 346 7.53 -25.31 3.02
N GLY A 347 7.01 -25.15 4.25
CA GLY A 347 7.45 -25.87 5.46
C GLY A 347 6.28 -26.60 6.10
N SER A 348 6.37 -27.93 6.22
CA SER A 348 5.28 -28.76 6.71
C SER A 348 5.29 -28.87 8.24
N PHE A 349 4.16 -28.59 8.87
CA PHE A 349 3.90 -28.94 10.27
C PHE A 349 3.58 -30.43 10.39
N MET A 350 2.59 -30.88 9.63
CA MET A 350 2.04 -32.22 9.72
C MET A 350 1.27 -32.61 8.46
N ASP A 351 1.05 -33.89 8.28
CA ASP A 351 0.09 -34.41 7.32
C ASP A 351 -1.34 -34.14 7.79
N TYR A 352 -2.18 -33.66 6.90
CA TYR A 352 -3.54 -33.29 7.22
C TYR A 352 -4.49 -33.53 6.04
N GLN A 353 -5.58 -34.27 6.25
CA GLN A 353 -6.63 -34.55 5.27
C GLN A 353 -6.13 -34.92 3.85
N GLY A 354 -5.08 -35.73 3.76
CA GLY A 354 -4.53 -36.21 2.50
C GLY A 354 -3.49 -35.31 1.82
N GLY A 355 -3.17 -34.19 2.45
CA GLY A 355 -2.10 -33.27 2.09
C GLY A 355 -1.26 -32.88 3.28
N GLN A 356 -0.68 -31.68 3.25
CA GLN A 356 0.16 -31.15 4.32
C GLN A 356 -0.30 -29.73 4.72
N TYR A 357 -0.19 -29.41 6.01
CA TYR A 357 -0.51 -28.12 6.59
C TYR A 357 0.75 -27.48 7.17
N GLY A 358 0.97 -26.17 6.92
CA GLY A 358 2.21 -25.55 7.35
C GLY A 358 2.34 -24.07 7.06
N LEU A 359 3.54 -23.70 6.65
CA LEU A 359 3.99 -22.34 6.35
C LEU A 359 4.41 -22.21 4.89
N ALA A 360 4.33 -20.98 4.34
CA ALA A 360 5.00 -20.67 3.09
C ALA A 360 5.84 -19.39 3.22
N LEU A 361 6.91 -19.31 2.45
CA LEU A 361 7.63 -18.09 2.17
C LEU A 361 7.56 -17.81 0.67
N LEU A 362 7.12 -16.61 0.30
CA LEU A 362 7.22 -16.11 -1.06
C LEU A 362 8.30 -15.04 -1.09
N SER A 363 9.15 -15.06 -2.11
CA SER A 363 10.27 -14.14 -2.27
C SER A 363 10.36 -13.64 -3.70
N LYS A 364 10.48 -12.33 -3.87
CA LYS A 364 10.79 -11.70 -5.16
C LYS A 364 12.19 -12.09 -5.66
N TYR A 365 13.08 -12.43 -4.74
CA TYR A 365 14.47 -12.77 -5.02
C TYR A 365 14.73 -14.27 -4.90
N PRO A 366 15.78 -14.80 -5.56
CA PRO A 366 16.07 -16.25 -5.54
C PRO A 366 16.28 -16.79 -4.13
N ILE A 367 15.57 -17.86 -3.79
CA ILE A 367 15.79 -18.64 -2.57
C ILE A 367 16.91 -19.62 -2.86
N THR A 368 18.04 -19.51 -2.16
CA THR A 368 19.25 -20.32 -2.37
C THR A 368 19.32 -21.54 -1.47
N LYS A 369 18.68 -21.50 -0.30
CA LYS A 369 18.59 -22.61 0.65
C LYS A 369 17.28 -22.56 1.40
N VAL A 370 16.69 -23.73 1.66
CA VAL A 370 15.47 -23.90 2.46
C VAL A 370 15.77 -24.87 3.59
N GLN A 371 15.33 -24.52 4.79
CA GLN A 371 15.49 -25.36 5.98
C GLN A 371 14.21 -25.32 6.81
N GLU A 372 13.68 -26.49 7.16
CA GLU A 372 12.67 -26.65 8.19
C GLU A 372 13.35 -26.85 9.55
N VAL A 373 13.16 -25.90 10.45
CA VAL A 373 13.62 -26.00 11.82
C VAL A 373 12.50 -26.62 12.65
N ARG A 374 12.63 -27.91 13.01
CA ARG A 374 11.64 -28.62 13.81
C ARG A 374 11.62 -28.05 15.24
N LEU A 375 10.42 -27.66 15.67
CA LEU A 375 10.19 -27.16 17.02
C LEU A 375 9.61 -28.25 17.92
N PRO A 376 9.79 -28.16 19.24
CA PRO A 376 9.17 -29.11 20.18
C PRO A 376 7.66 -29.17 19.96
N THR A 377 7.14 -30.39 19.83
CA THR A 377 5.72 -30.61 19.65
C THR A 377 4.93 -30.09 20.86
N GLY A 378 3.92 -29.28 20.59
CA GLY A 378 2.96 -28.78 21.53
C GLY A 378 1.61 -29.48 21.39
N ASN A 379 0.54 -28.70 21.30
CA ASN A 379 -0.77 -29.20 20.93
C ASN A 379 -0.76 -29.74 19.48
N GLU A 380 -0.01 -29.09 18.62
CA GLU A 380 0.26 -29.51 17.25
C GLU A 380 1.77 -29.46 16.96
N PRO A 381 2.27 -30.25 16.00
CA PRO A 381 3.65 -30.10 15.50
C PRO A 381 3.82 -28.72 14.86
N ARG A 382 5.01 -28.12 15.05
CA ARG A 382 5.37 -26.83 14.46
C ARG A 382 6.77 -26.88 13.86
N VAL A 383 6.99 -26.04 12.87
CA VAL A 383 8.33 -25.75 12.30
C VAL A 383 8.49 -24.24 12.17
N ALA A 384 9.73 -23.77 12.13
CA ALA A 384 10.05 -22.49 11.53
C ALA A 384 10.65 -22.75 10.14
N LEU A 385 10.18 -22.02 9.14
CA LEU A 385 10.66 -22.11 7.76
C LEU A 385 11.75 -21.06 7.55
N ALA A 386 13.01 -21.50 7.48
CA ALA A 386 14.16 -20.62 7.29
C ALA A 386 14.66 -20.70 5.84
N CYS A 387 14.67 -19.57 5.14
CA CYS A 387 15.08 -19.48 3.75
C CYS A 387 16.24 -18.49 3.61
N GLN A 388 17.35 -18.95 3.03
CA GLN A 388 18.44 -18.06 2.61
C GLN A 388 18.10 -17.47 1.25
N VAL A 389 18.20 -16.16 1.13
CA VAL A 389 17.80 -15.41 -0.07
C VAL A 389 18.94 -14.53 -0.51
N ARG A 390 19.17 -14.46 -1.83
CA ARG A 390 20.18 -13.60 -2.44
C ARG A 390 19.54 -12.35 -3.00
N LEU A 391 19.94 -11.20 -2.48
CA LEU A 391 19.49 -9.88 -2.92
C LEU A 391 20.18 -9.45 -4.24
N PRO A 392 19.66 -8.45 -4.96
CA PRO A 392 20.24 -7.97 -6.23
C PRO A 392 21.69 -7.51 -6.13
N ASP A 393 22.08 -6.95 -5.00
CA ASP A 393 23.43 -6.50 -4.69
C ASP A 393 24.40 -7.64 -4.27
N GLN A 394 23.95 -8.89 -4.42
CA GLN A 394 24.64 -10.13 -4.04
C GLN A 394 24.76 -10.36 -2.52
N ASN A 395 24.26 -9.48 -1.67
CA ASN A 395 24.12 -9.77 -0.25
C ASN A 395 23.15 -10.93 -0.03
N GLU A 396 23.40 -11.71 1.00
CA GLU A 396 22.51 -12.79 1.42
C GLU A 396 21.93 -12.49 2.80
N ILE A 397 20.66 -12.79 2.95
CA ILE A 397 19.93 -12.68 4.22
C ILE A 397 19.20 -13.97 4.52
N MET A 398 18.88 -14.18 5.77
CA MET A 398 17.99 -15.26 6.19
C MET A 398 16.58 -14.70 6.48
N VAL A 399 15.57 -15.28 5.87
CA VAL A 399 14.16 -14.96 6.15
C VAL A 399 13.54 -16.15 6.85
N VAL A 400 13.05 -15.94 8.07
CA VAL A 400 12.49 -16.99 8.92
C VAL A 400 11.01 -16.72 9.16
N ASN A 401 10.15 -17.64 8.76
CA ASN A 401 8.71 -17.58 8.99
C ASN A 401 8.30 -18.62 10.03
N LEU A 402 7.42 -18.26 10.95
CA LEU A 402 6.97 -19.13 12.04
C LEU A 402 5.45 -19.04 12.27
N HIS A 403 4.93 -20.04 13.00
CA HIS A 403 3.61 -20.03 13.60
C HIS A 403 3.67 -20.88 14.88
N PHE A 404 3.67 -20.24 16.05
CA PHE A 404 3.73 -20.94 17.33
C PHE A 404 2.39 -21.54 17.75
N ASP A 405 2.43 -22.38 18.78
CA ASP A 405 1.25 -23.03 19.33
C ASP A 405 0.25 -22.00 19.89
N TRP A 406 -1.04 -22.25 19.66
CA TRP A 406 -2.13 -21.30 19.92
C TRP A 406 -2.83 -21.49 21.27
N VAL A 407 -2.55 -22.56 22.01
CA VAL A 407 -3.24 -22.84 23.27
C VAL A 407 -2.99 -21.73 24.31
N LYS A 408 -3.97 -21.54 25.21
CA LYS A 408 -3.93 -20.44 26.19
C LYS A 408 -2.71 -20.49 27.12
N ASP A 409 -2.33 -21.70 27.56
CA ASP A 409 -1.10 -21.90 28.33
C ASP A 409 0.12 -21.76 27.41
N ASP A 410 1.08 -20.90 27.81
CA ASP A 410 2.23 -20.57 26.98
C ASP A 410 3.38 -21.60 27.03
N THR A 411 3.24 -22.69 27.79
CA THR A 411 4.30 -23.66 28.01
C THR A 411 4.84 -24.25 26.70
N PHE A 412 3.96 -24.58 25.75
CA PHE A 412 4.38 -25.10 24.46
C PHE A 412 5.10 -24.01 23.65
N ARG A 413 4.51 -22.80 23.54
CA ARG A 413 5.12 -21.67 22.83
C ARG A 413 6.50 -21.35 23.37
N TYR A 414 6.65 -21.27 24.69
CA TYR A 414 7.93 -20.95 25.32
C TYR A 414 9.00 -22.02 25.08
N ARG A 415 8.62 -23.29 24.95
CA ARG A 415 9.55 -24.36 24.54
C ARG A 415 9.94 -24.26 23.09
N GLN A 416 8.98 -23.98 22.20
CA GLN A 416 9.20 -23.76 20.77
C GLN A 416 10.12 -22.56 20.53
N ASP A 417 9.84 -21.48 21.22
CA ASP A 417 10.60 -20.26 21.21
C ASP A 417 12.06 -20.44 21.62
N LYS A 418 12.33 -21.13 22.73
CA LYS A 418 13.70 -21.46 23.15
C LYS A 418 14.47 -22.26 22.11
N GLU A 419 13.81 -23.18 21.43
CA GLU A 419 14.46 -23.99 20.40
C GLU A 419 14.77 -23.15 19.16
N LEU A 420 13.82 -22.30 18.74
CA LEU A 420 14.06 -21.36 17.65
C LEU A 420 15.17 -20.35 18.01
N ALA A 421 15.20 -19.84 19.22
CA ALA A 421 16.24 -18.92 19.68
C ALA A 421 17.64 -19.52 19.57
N LYS A 422 17.81 -20.82 19.94
CA LYS A 422 19.08 -21.53 19.73
C LYS A 422 19.48 -21.60 18.26
N TYR A 423 18.50 -21.85 17.38
CA TYR A 423 18.77 -21.86 15.92
C TYR A 423 19.20 -20.47 15.44
N LEU A 424 18.49 -19.41 15.84
CA LEU A 424 18.84 -18.04 15.48
C LEU A 424 20.25 -17.65 15.95
N ASP A 425 20.69 -18.14 17.12
CA ASP A 425 22.04 -17.93 17.65
C ASP A 425 23.15 -18.59 16.80
N THR A 426 22.79 -19.51 15.91
CA THR A 426 23.74 -20.13 14.95
C THR A 426 23.88 -19.37 13.63
N LEU A 427 22.99 -18.39 13.38
CA LEU A 427 22.99 -17.65 12.13
C LEU A 427 24.11 -16.63 12.09
N THR A 428 24.86 -16.64 11.00
CA THR A 428 25.92 -15.64 10.73
C THR A 428 25.49 -14.54 9.77
N LEU A 429 24.41 -14.77 9.03
CA LEU A 429 23.81 -13.78 8.13
C LEU A 429 22.85 -12.86 8.89
N PRO A 430 22.69 -11.61 8.46
CA PRO A 430 21.56 -10.80 8.87
C PRO A 430 20.25 -11.54 8.61
N TYR A 431 19.30 -11.48 9.53
CA TYR A 431 18.05 -12.18 9.37
C TYR A 431 16.84 -11.35 9.75
N VAL A 432 15.70 -11.72 9.20
CA VAL A 432 14.38 -11.25 9.61
C VAL A 432 13.54 -12.45 10.06
N LEU A 433 12.80 -12.25 11.13
CA LEU A 433 11.89 -13.23 11.71
C LEU A 433 10.48 -12.66 11.63
N MET A 434 9.53 -13.41 11.08
CA MET A 434 8.14 -12.97 10.96
C MET A 434 7.19 -14.13 11.22
N GLY A 435 5.98 -13.82 11.63
CA GLY A 435 4.96 -14.85 11.81
C GLY A 435 3.86 -14.50 12.79
N ASP A 436 3.01 -15.51 13.02
CA ASP A 436 2.02 -15.55 14.07
C ASP A 436 2.65 -16.19 15.31
N PHE A 437 2.92 -15.36 16.30
CA PHE A 437 3.55 -15.78 17.55
C PHE A 437 2.53 -16.34 18.56
N ASN A 438 1.22 -16.14 18.30
CA ASN A 438 0.14 -16.52 19.21
C ASN A 438 0.30 -16.01 20.64
N ASP A 439 1.12 -14.98 20.83
CA ASP A 439 1.38 -14.36 22.12
C ASP A 439 1.37 -12.84 21.98
N GLN A 440 1.21 -12.14 23.09
CA GLN A 440 1.07 -10.68 23.13
C GLN A 440 2.37 -10.01 23.63
N PRO A 441 2.53 -8.69 23.38
CA PRO A 441 3.64 -7.93 23.97
C PRO A 441 3.79 -8.19 25.47
N GLN A 442 5.03 -8.12 25.98
CA GLN A 442 5.41 -8.37 27.36
C GLN A 442 5.29 -9.84 27.81
N SER A 443 5.08 -10.78 26.89
CA SER A 443 5.18 -12.20 27.20
C SER A 443 6.64 -12.66 27.25
N ARG A 444 6.92 -13.69 28.06
CA ARG A 444 8.25 -14.31 28.10
C ARG A 444 8.66 -14.94 26.77
N THR A 445 7.71 -15.26 25.89
CA THR A 445 7.94 -15.71 24.51
C THR A 445 8.61 -14.60 23.71
N LEU A 446 8.03 -13.39 23.70
CA LEU A 446 8.58 -12.28 22.94
C LEU A 446 9.89 -11.73 23.53
N ASP A 447 10.07 -11.78 24.86
CA ASP A 447 11.29 -11.33 25.55
C ASP A 447 12.55 -12.02 25.00
N LEU A 448 12.47 -13.30 24.61
CA LEU A 448 13.61 -14.03 24.04
C LEU A 448 14.05 -13.46 22.69
N PHE A 449 13.09 -12.99 21.87
CA PHE A 449 13.39 -12.36 20.57
C PHE A 449 13.82 -10.90 20.76
N LEU A 450 13.19 -10.16 21.66
CA LEU A 450 13.60 -8.79 22.01
C LEU A 450 15.03 -8.71 22.55
N ALA A 451 15.52 -9.78 23.17
CA ALA A 451 16.93 -9.86 23.60
C ALA A 451 17.92 -9.95 22.42
N ARG A 452 17.48 -10.46 21.24
CA ARG A 452 18.32 -10.76 20.06
C ARG A 452 18.08 -9.83 18.90
N CYS A 453 16.85 -9.36 18.75
CA CYS A 453 16.35 -8.65 17.58
C CYS A 453 15.88 -7.24 17.96
N VAL A 454 15.69 -6.43 16.93
CA VAL A 454 14.89 -5.20 17.01
C VAL A 454 13.50 -5.54 16.48
N GLU A 455 12.47 -5.23 17.26
CA GLU A 455 11.10 -5.33 16.78
C GLU A 455 10.83 -4.26 15.73
N ALA A 456 10.18 -4.65 14.63
CA ALA A 456 9.57 -3.73 13.71
C ALA A 456 8.23 -3.24 14.31
N ASP A 457 8.35 -2.29 15.24
CA ASP A 457 7.26 -1.84 16.10
C ASP A 457 6.14 -1.16 15.30
N LYS A 458 4.90 -1.47 15.67
CA LYS A 458 3.68 -0.94 15.07
C LYS A 458 3.22 0.33 15.79
N PRO A 459 2.57 1.28 15.11
CA PRO A 459 1.97 2.44 15.78
C PRO A 459 1.01 2.01 16.88
N GLU A 460 1.03 2.70 18.03
CA GLU A 460 0.23 2.35 19.21
C GLU A 460 -1.28 2.30 18.90
N GLN A 461 -1.76 3.19 18.05
CA GLN A 461 -3.17 3.29 17.66
C GLN A 461 -3.62 2.21 16.66
N ASP A 462 -2.70 1.50 16.00
CA ASP A 462 -3.01 0.51 14.96
C ASP A 462 -2.03 -0.67 15.01
N ARG A 463 -1.99 -1.34 16.16
CA ARG A 463 -1.08 -2.47 16.39
C ARG A 463 -1.74 -3.84 16.43
N PHE A 464 -3.07 -3.89 16.56
CA PHE A 464 -3.78 -5.15 16.72
C PHE A 464 -4.01 -5.86 15.38
N THR A 465 -3.66 -7.14 15.32
CA THR A 465 -3.71 -7.96 14.12
C THR A 465 -4.85 -8.97 14.11
N PHE A 466 -5.40 -9.30 15.29
CA PHE A 466 -6.44 -10.33 15.45
C PHE A 466 -7.53 -9.93 16.46
N PRO A 467 -8.81 -10.31 16.26
CA PRO A 467 -9.37 -10.78 14.98
C PRO A 467 -9.52 -9.63 13.98
N ALA A 468 -9.43 -9.91 12.67
CA ALA A 468 -9.38 -8.88 11.63
C ALA A 468 -10.55 -7.90 11.64
N THR A 469 -11.76 -8.37 11.96
CA THR A 469 -13.01 -7.57 11.95
C THR A 469 -13.16 -6.67 13.18
N ARG A 470 -12.58 -7.04 14.32
CA ARG A 470 -12.57 -6.29 15.59
C ARG A 470 -11.25 -6.50 16.30
N PRO A 471 -10.18 -5.88 15.81
CA PRO A 471 -8.84 -6.15 16.29
C PRO A 471 -8.71 -5.79 17.77
N ALA A 472 -8.22 -6.75 18.57
CA ALA A 472 -8.11 -6.64 20.02
C ALA A 472 -6.81 -7.26 20.57
N ARG A 473 -6.06 -8.00 19.74
CA ARG A 473 -4.80 -8.63 20.12
C ARG A 473 -3.72 -8.38 19.08
N GLU A 474 -2.52 -8.16 19.55
CA GLU A 474 -1.31 -8.09 18.75
C GLU A 474 -0.58 -9.42 18.90
N ILE A 475 -0.61 -10.25 17.87
CA ILE A 475 -0.03 -11.61 17.90
C ILE A 475 0.84 -11.91 16.68
N ASP A 476 0.84 -11.05 15.68
CA ASP A 476 1.67 -11.16 14.47
C ASP A 476 2.78 -10.11 14.53
N PHE A 477 4.04 -10.54 14.36
CA PHE A 477 5.21 -9.69 14.53
C PHE A 477 6.22 -9.88 13.39
N ILE A 478 7.06 -8.84 13.22
CA ILE A 478 8.27 -8.87 12.40
C ILE A 478 9.43 -8.38 13.27
N PHE A 479 10.52 -9.12 13.30
CA PHE A 479 11.75 -8.79 14.01
C PHE A 479 12.93 -8.79 13.05
N ALA A 480 13.89 -7.89 13.27
CA ALA A 480 15.14 -7.82 12.54
C ALA A 480 16.30 -8.25 13.43
N GLY A 481 16.94 -9.35 13.11
CA GLY A 481 18.04 -9.94 13.87
C GLY A 481 19.41 -9.52 13.35
N SER A 482 20.44 -9.62 14.22
CA SER A 482 21.71 -8.92 14.07
C SER A 482 21.47 -7.41 14.12
N ARG A 483 21.11 -6.91 15.30
CA ARG A 483 20.53 -5.58 15.57
C ARG A 483 21.09 -4.42 14.75
N ASP A 484 22.42 -4.35 14.62
CA ASP A 484 23.11 -3.26 13.94
C ASP A 484 23.06 -3.38 12.41
N SER A 485 22.57 -4.50 11.89
CA SER A 485 22.50 -4.76 10.46
C SER A 485 21.25 -4.19 9.77
N TRP A 486 20.31 -3.64 10.55
CA TRP A 486 19.03 -3.24 10.01
C TRP A 486 18.60 -1.83 10.39
N LYS A 487 18.08 -1.10 9.42
CA LYS A 487 17.32 0.14 9.60
C LYS A 487 15.85 -0.15 9.32
N ILE A 488 15.00 -0.05 10.34
CA ILE A 488 13.55 -0.11 10.19
C ILE A 488 13.06 1.30 9.84
N HIS A 489 12.32 1.43 8.73
CA HIS A 489 11.77 2.70 8.28
C HIS A 489 10.37 2.94 8.87
N PHE A 490 9.52 1.93 8.81
CA PHE A 490 8.21 1.92 9.48
C PHE A 490 7.61 0.52 9.44
N THR A 491 6.57 0.32 10.26
CA THR A 491 5.72 -0.87 10.27
C THR A 491 4.26 -0.44 10.41
N ARG A 492 3.36 -1.20 9.86
CA ARG A 492 1.92 -0.96 9.96
C ARG A 492 1.13 -2.26 9.85
N VAL A 493 -0.08 -2.25 10.40
CA VAL A 493 -1.09 -3.28 10.17
C VAL A 493 -1.99 -2.82 9.04
N LEU A 494 -2.17 -3.66 8.02
CA LEU A 494 -2.99 -3.32 6.87
C LEU A 494 -4.43 -3.81 7.08
N ASN A 495 -5.39 -3.10 6.51
CA ASN A 495 -6.76 -3.54 6.51
C ASN A 495 -6.95 -4.74 5.56
N GLY A 496 -7.57 -5.81 6.07
CA GLY A 496 -7.90 -7.02 5.34
C GLY A 496 -8.95 -7.78 6.12
N THR A 497 -10.17 -7.23 6.19
CA THR A 497 -11.22 -7.72 7.11
C THR A 497 -12.01 -8.89 6.55
N LEU A 498 -11.99 -9.09 5.23
CA LEU A 498 -12.75 -10.13 4.54
C LEU A 498 -11.90 -11.37 4.23
N THR A 499 -10.62 -11.17 3.90
CA THR A 499 -9.76 -12.21 3.30
C THR A 499 -9.28 -13.25 4.30
N SER A 500 -9.07 -12.88 5.58
CA SER A 500 -8.67 -13.77 6.67
C SER A 500 -9.20 -13.24 8.01
N ASP A 501 -9.06 -14.02 9.07
CA ASP A 501 -9.33 -13.57 10.46
C ASP A 501 -8.14 -12.84 11.09
N HIS A 502 -6.98 -12.80 10.44
CA HIS A 502 -5.86 -11.93 10.78
C HIS A 502 -5.77 -10.73 9.84
N ARG A 503 -5.09 -9.68 10.27
CA ARG A 503 -4.68 -8.54 9.45
C ARG A 503 -3.21 -8.69 9.06
N PRO A 504 -2.83 -8.36 7.81
CA PRO A 504 -1.43 -8.40 7.42
C PRO A 504 -0.58 -7.38 8.17
N VAL A 505 0.62 -7.74 8.55
CA VAL A 505 1.65 -6.82 9.06
C VAL A 505 2.65 -6.55 7.95
N LEU A 506 2.83 -5.29 7.59
CA LEU A 506 3.83 -4.84 6.61
C LEU A 506 4.92 -4.04 7.32
N SER A 507 6.17 -4.35 7.04
CA SER A 507 7.32 -3.57 7.48
C SER A 507 8.23 -3.21 6.31
N VAL A 508 8.80 -2.01 6.35
CA VAL A 508 9.82 -1.56 5.40
C VAL A 508 11.13 -1.36 6.15
N LEU A 509 12.15 -2.06 5.72
CA LEU A 509 13.46 -2.03 6.34
C LEU A 509 14.60 -2.16 5.32
N SER A 510 15.80 -1.76 5.68
CA SER A 510 16.99 -1.84 4.84
C SER A 510 18.16 -2.42 5.62
N LEU A 511 19.08 -3.08 4.90
CA LEU A 511 20.39 -3.38 5.47
C LEU A 511 21.12 -2.06 5.74
N THR A 512 21.81 -1.99 6.87
CA THR A 512 22.75 -0.90 7.16
C THR A 512 24.02 -1.14 6.37
N PRO A 513 24.60 -0.07 5.77
CA PRO A 513 25.85 -0.15 5.02
C PRO A 513 27.03 -0.64 5.85
#